data_a5e5f7aaa1b8e05ce1911a90af4cc8f4
#
_entry.id   a5e5f7aaa1b8e05ce1911a90af4cc8f4
#
_cell.length_a   1.000
_cell.length_b   1.000
_cell.length_c   1.000
_cell.angle_alpha   90.00
_cell.angle_beta   90.00
_cell.angle_gamma   90.00
#
_symmetry.space_group_name_H-M   'P 1'
#
loop_
_entity.id
_entity.type
_entity.pdbx_description
1 polymer ?
#
loop_
_entity_poly.entity_id
_entity_poly.type
_entity_poly.pdbx_seq_one_letter_code
_entity_poly.pdbx_strand_id
1 'polypeptide(L)'
;MPVNAKRHIGSFQLVEGTVRAVAVRRKYTYLNFGANWRDDFTIAIPARAHLMFKESCLDPESLQGRNVRVRGWIKSRNGPMIDASHPEQIEILP
;
A
#
# COMPACT_ATOMS: atom_id res chain seq x y z
N MET A 1 4.16 7.94 13.07
CA MET A 1 4.23 6.58 13.63
C MET A 1 3.25 5.66 12.93
N PRO A 2 3.70 4.59 12.36
CA PRO A 2 2.77 3.69 11.71
C PRO A 2 1.85 3.02 12.73
N VAL A 3 0.62 2.80 12.33
CA VAL A 3 -0.34 2.08 13.14
C VAL A 3 0.09 0.61 13.24
N ASN A 4 -0.20 -0.03 14.38
CA ASN A 4 -0.06 -1.47 14.44
C ASN A 4 -1.20 -2.09 13.64
N ALA A 5 -0.95 -2.35 12.37
CA ALA A 5 -2.00 -2.73 11.44
C ALA A 5 -2.67 -4.06 11.79
N LYS A 6 -1.96 -4.97 12.47
CA LYS A 6 -2.56 -6.23 12.90
C LYS A 6 -3.74 -6.03 13.84
N ARG A 7 -3.67 -5.00 14.69
CA ARG A 7 -4.74 -4.72 15.65
C ARG A 7 -5.96 -4.11 14.99
N HIS A 8 -5.82 -3.63 13.76
CA HIS A 8 -6.86 -2.88 13.08
C HIS A 8 -7.45 -3.62 11.88
N ILE A 9 -7.18 -4.92 11.76
CA ILE A 9 -7.77 -5.73 10.70
C ILE A 9 -9.30 -5.65 10.82
N GLY A 10 -9.96 -5.37 9.70
CA GLY A 10 -11.41 -5.22 9.66
C GLY A 10 -11.90 -3.79 9.90
N SER A 11 -11.00 -2.81 10.04
CA SER A 11 -11.37 -1.42 10.23
C SER A 11 -10.80 -0.53 9.14
N PHE A 12 -11.42 0.64 8.95
CA PHE A 12 -10.93 1.66 8.01
C PHE A 12 -9.88 2.51 8.72
N GLN A 13 -8.69 2.60 8.13
CA GLN A 13 -7.57 3.26 8.78
C GLN A 13 -6.75 4.09 7.80
N LEU A 14 -6.00 5.03 8.37
CA LEU A 14 -4.91 5.74 7.68
C LEU A 14 -3.61 5.13 8.18
N VAL A 15 -2.78 4.67 7.25
CA VAL A 15 -1.50 4.06 7.61
C VAL A 15 -0.39 4.81 6.89
N GLU A 16 0.65 5.20 7.63
CA GLU A 16 1.80 5.90 7.08
C GLU A 16 3.04 5.04 7.20
N GLY A 17 3.91 5.14 6.22
CA GLY A 17 5.18 4.44 6.28
C GLY A 17 6.00 4.66 5.03
N THR A 18 7.20 4.09 5.05
CA THR A 18 8.11 4.14 3.92
C THR A 18 7.95 2.87 3.10
N VAL A 19 7.77 3.02 1.80
CA VAL A 19 7.71 1.87 0.89
C VAL A 19 9.12 1.33 0.72
N ARG A 20 9.39 0.16 1.26
CA ARG A 20 10.72 -0.44 1.20
C ARG A 20 10.95 -1.26 -0.06
N ALA A 21 9.89 -1.88 -0.57
CA ALA A 21 10.02 -2.71 -1.76
C ALA A 21 8.73 -2.67 -2.55
N VAL A 22 8.86 -2.76 -3.87
CA VAL A 22 7.73 -2.84 -4.79
C VAL A 22 7.84 -4.18 -5.52
N ALA A 23 6.76 -4.96 -5.48
CA ALA A 23 6.70 -6.24 -6.17
C ALA A 23 5.59 -6.21 -7.20
N VAL A 24 5.96 -6.22 -8.48
CA VAL A 24 4.98 -6.23 -9.57
C VAL A 24 4.63 -7.67 -9.89
N ARG A 25 3.33 -8.00 -9.78
CA ARG A 25 2.82 -9.32 -10.08
C ARG A 25 1.72 -9.20 -11.12
N ARG A 26 1.27 -10.33 -11.62
CA ARG A 26 0.30 -10.36 -12.70
C ARG A 26 -1.01 -9.68 -12.36
N LYS A 27 -1.53 -9.91 -11.14
CA LYS A 27 -2.83 -9.37 -10.73
C LYS A 27 -2.74 -8.13 -9.87
N TYR A 28 -1.61 -7.95 -9.19
CA TYR A 28 -1.42 -6.86 -8.23
C TYR A 28 0.00 -6.36 -8.27
N THR A 29 0.17 -5.09 -7.95
CA THR A 29 1.45 -4.54 -7.55
C THR A 29 1.40 -4.35 -6.04
N TYR A 30 2.40 -4.87 -5.33
CA TYR A 30 2.46 -4.78 -3.88
C TYR A 30 3.50 -3.78 -3.44
N LEU A 31 3.11 -2.88 -2.54
CA LEU A 31 4.02 -1.94 -1.93
C LEU A 31 4.23 -2.41 -0.49
N ASN A 32 5.42 -2.90 -0.20
CA ASN A 32 5.75 -3.49 1.11
C ASN A 32 6.44 -2.45 1.99
N PHE A 33 5.96 -2.31 3.22
CA PHE A 33 6.51 -1.32 4.13
C PHE A 33 7.69 -1.82 4.96
N GLY A 34 7.90 -3.12 5.04
CA GLY A 34 8.97 -3.66 5.86
C GLY A 34 9.64 -4.88 5.29
N ALA A 35 10.62 -5.40 6.02
CA ALA A 35 11.38 -6.57 5.60
C ALA A 35 10.63 -7.87 5.87
N ASN A 36 9.77 -7.90 6.88
CA ASN A 36 9.00 -9.10 7.24
C ASN A 36 7.62 -9.03 6.62
N TRP A 37 7.45 -9.69 5.49
CA TRP A 37 6.21 -9.64 4.72
C TRP A 37 4.99 -10.21 5.46
N ARG A 38 5.20 -11.03 6.49
CA ARG A 38 4.09 -11.63 7.24
C ARG A 38 3.46 -10.66 8.23
N ASP A 39 4.30 -9.88 8.87
CA ASP A 39 3.87 -8.98 9.95
C ASP A 39 3.79 -7.54 9.48
N ASP A 40 4.52 -7.23 8.42
CA ASP A 40 4.60 -5.88 7.92
C ASP A 40 3.44 -5.56 7.00
N PHE A 41 3.08 -4.30 7.00
CA PHE A 41 1.96 -3.80 6.24
C PHE A 41 2.27 -3.77 4.74
N THR A 42 1.25 -4.07 3.91
CA THR A 42 1.37 -4.05 2.46
C THR A 42 0.19 -3.31 1.84
N ILE A 43 0.46 -2.53 0.81
CA ILE A 43 -0.58 -1.94 -0.05
C ILE A 43 -0.66 -2.79 -1.30
N ALA A 44 -1.86 -3.23 -1.69
CA ALA A 44 -2.09 -3.99 -2.90
C ALA A 44 -2.83 -3.13 -3.92
N ILE A 45 -2.21 -2.90 -5.07
CA ILE A 45 -2.80 -2.14 -6.17
C ILE A 45 -3.18 -3.11 -7.26
N PRO A 46 -4.47 -3.29 -7.58
CA PRO A 46 -4.87 -4.22 -8.63
C PRO A 46 -4.38 -3.76 -10.00
N ALA A 47 -4.04 -4.71 -10.85
CA ALA A 47 -3.50 -4.40 -12.18
C ALA A 47 -4.43 -3.50 -12.99
N ARG A 48 -5.73 -3.66 -12.84
CA ARG A 48 -6.70 -2.83 -13.56
C ARG A 48 -6.63 -1.35 -13.19
N ALA A 49 -6.06 -1.02 -12.02
CA ALA A 49 -5.94 0.36 -11.57
C ALA A 49 -4.60 0.99 -11.93
N HIS A 50 -3.69 0.22 -12.50
CA HIS A 50 -2.31 0.67 -12.72
C HIS A 50 -2.24 1.94 -13.59
N LEU A 51 -3.01 1.96 -14.68
CA LEU A 51 -3.02 3.13 -15.57
C LEU A 51 -3.54 4.37 -14.87
N MET A 52 -4.60 4.22 -14.08
CA MET A 52 -5.17 5.34 -13.33
C MET A 52 -4.14 5.93 -12.36
N PHE A 53 -3.36 5.07 -11.70
CA PHE A 53 -2.29 5.53 -10.82
C PHE A 53 -1.21 6.29 -11.59
N LYS A 54 -0.82 5.79 -12.76
CA LYS A 54 0.19 6.46 -13.59
C LYS A 54 -0.31 7.83 -14.05
N GLU A 55 -1.56 7.92 -14.45
CA GLU A 55 -2.15 9.18 -14.90
C GLU A 55 -2.24 10.21 -13.78
N SER A 56 -2.28 9.77 -12.55
CA SER A 56 -2.32 10.65 -11.39
C SER A 56 -0.92 10.95 -10.83
N CYS A 57 0.12 10.67 -11.59
CA CYS A 57 1.52 10.87 -11.19
C CYS A 57 1.89 10.04 -9.95
N LEU A 58 1.25 8.89 -9.79
CA LEU A 58 1.50 7.97 -8.69
C LEU A 58 1.87 6.59 -9.24
N ASP A 59 2.83 6.56 -10.20
CA ASP A 59 3.30 5.28 -10.73
C ASP A 59 3.76 4.39 -9.57
N PRO A 60 3.11 3.24 -9.35
CA PRO A 60 3.45 2.42 -8.19
C PRO A 60 4.92 2.02 -8.12
N GLU A 61 5.56 1.78 -9.26
CA GLU A 61 6.96 1.38 -9.27
C GLU A 61 7.89 2.51 -8.81
N SER A 62 7.46 3.76 -8.95
CA SER A 62 8.27 4.91 -8.54
C SER A 62 8.14 5.23 -7.05
N LEU A 63 7.28 4.52 -6.33
CA LEU A 63 7.04 4.81 -4.92
C LEU A 63 8.05 4.16 -3.98
N GLN A 64 8.92 3.30 -4.48
CA GLN A 64 9.94 2.69 -3.63
C GLN A 64 10.83 3.75 -3.01
N GLY A 65 11.01 3.67 -1.70
CA GLY A 65 11.77 4.65 -0.95
C GLY A 65 11.01 5.89 -0.53
N ARG A 66 9.75 6.02 -0.95
CA ARG A 66 8.94 7.19 -0.62
C ARG A 66 8.13 6.97 0.64
N ASN A 67 7.90 8.04 1.37
CA ASN A 67 6.98 8.03 2.50
C ASN A 67 5.58 8.27 1.97
N VAL A 68 4.65 7.41 2.33
CA VAL A 68 3.28 7.51 1.85
C VAL A 68 2.29 7.36 3.00
N ARG A 69 1.08 7.85 2.78
CA ARG A 69 -0.07 7.64 3.65
C ARG A 69 -1.14 6.98 2.80
N VAL A 70 -1.64 5.85 3.26
CA VAL A 70 -2.71 5.13 2.56
C VAL A 70 -3.93 5.03 3.46
N ARG A 71 -5.11 5.11 2.87
CA ARG A 71 -6.37 4.94 3.59
C ARG A 71 -7.16 3.80 2.99
N GLY A 72 -7.84 3.07 3.83
CA GLY A 72 -8.69 1.97 3.38
C GLY A 72 -9.00 0.99 4.50
N TRP A 73 -9.72 -0.06 4.13
CA TRP A 73 -10.03 -1.14 5.05
C TRP A 73 -8.84 -2.08 5.15
N ILE A 74 -8.40 -2.35 6.37
CA ILE A 74 -7.30 -3.29 6.59
C ILE A 74 -7.87 -4.69 6.61
N LYS A 75 -7.34 -5.54 5.75
CA LYS A 75 -7.70 -6.95 5.69
C LYS A 75 -6.47 -7.81 5.94
N SER A 76 -6.68 -9.09 6.19
CA SER A 76 -5.60 -10.04 6.39
C SER A 76 -5.44 -10.89 5.14
N ARG A 77 -4.29 -10.74 4.49
CA ARG A 77 -3.89 -11.57 3.35
C ARG A 77 -2.37 -11.61 3.35
N ASN A 78 -1.81 -12.68 3.92
CA ASN A 78 -0.36 -12.77 4.16
C ASN A 78 0.13 -11.56 4.99
N GLY A 79 -0.62 -11.24 6.05
CA GLY A 79 -0.37 -10.08 6.88
C GLY A 79 -1.39 -8.97 6.64
N PRO A 80 -1.31 -7.86 7.38
CA PRO A 80 -2.24 -6.76 7.22
C PRO A 80 -2.02 -6.04 5.89
N MET A 81 -3.11 -5.72 5.20
CA MET A 81 -3.07 -5.20 3.84
C MET A 81 -4.23 -4.25 3.59
N ILE A 82 -4.00 -3.21 2.79
CA ILE A 82 -5.05 -2.37 2.24
C ILE A 82 -5.05 -2.52 0.72
N ASP A 83 -6.22 -2.78 0.13
CA ASP A 83 -6.38 -2.71 -1.32
C ASP A 83 -6.56 -1.25 -1.72
N ALA A 84 -5.67 -0.75 -2.55
CA ALA A 84 -5.75 0.61 -3.07
C ALA A 84 -6.13 0.54 -4.55
N SER A 85 -7.41 0.72 -4.83
CA SER A 85 -7.94 0.67 -6.19
C SER A 85 -8.05 2.05 -6.83
N HIS A 86 -7.82 3.10 -6.07
CA HIS A 86 -7.92 4.48 -6.54
C HIS A 86 -6.72 5.30 -6.06
N PRO A 87 -6.17 6.19 -6.92
CA PRO A 87 -5.01 7.01 -6.53
C PRO A 87 -5.27 7.88 -5.30
N GLU A 88 -6.50 8.30 -5.09
CA GLU A 88 -6.87 9.13 -3.95
C GLU A 88 -6.63 8.45 -2.61
N GLN A 89 -6.50 7.13 -2.60
CA GLN A 89 -6.22 6.38 -1.37
C GLN A 89 -4.77 6.51 -0.92
N ILE A 90 -3.87 6.95 -1.80
CA ILE A 90 -2.44 7.06 -1.48
C ILE A 90 -2.00 8.50 -1.64
N GLU A 91 -1.28 8.98 -0.63
CA GLU A 91 -0.74 10.33 -0.60
C GLU A 91 0.77 10.23 -0.39
N ILE A 92 1.56 10.92 -1.22
CA ILE A 92 3.00 10.98 -1.02
C ILE A 92 3.29 12.07 0.00
N LEU A 93 4.05 11.72 1.02
CA LEU A 93 4.43 12.66 2.07
C LEU A 93 5.82 13.24 1.79
N PRO A 94 6.08 14.48 2.23
CA PRO A 94 7.40 15.10 2.08
C PRO A 94 8.49 14.36 2.83
#